data_add9a8713cdc9c7dee90ae25490feec7
#
_entry.id   add9a8713cdc9c7dee90ae25490feec7
#
_cell.length_a   1.000
_cell.length_b   1.000
_cell.length_c   1.000
_cell.angle_alpha   90.00
_cell.angle_beta   90.00
_cell.angle_gamma   90.00
#
_symmetry.space_group_name_H-M   'P 1'
#
loop_
_entity.id
_entity.type
_entity.pdbx_description
1 polymer ?
#
loop_
_entity_poly.entity_id
_entity_poly.type
_entity_poly.pdbx_seq_one_letter_code
_entity_poly.pdbx_strand_id
1 'polypeptide(L)'
;MDTLHMVGPGETLWRIGKMYDVSVSDIINSNHLTNPENLKMGQELRIPNASQLKPVVTLYPSTKWKYIIIHHSGTEEGSALQFHQSHLNKGWDKGVGYHFVIDTNHSSRQDGQIESTPRWIKQEDGAHCKADDMNTRAIGICLVGNFDSERVSEKQMESLVFLVDKLRRHYKIPLSHIMGHGEVSGASTHCPGKKFPWREFLDRLQSAASK
;
A
#
# COMPACT_ATOMS: atom_id res chain seq x y z
N MET A 1 6.10 -22.44 9.48
CA MET A 1 6.57 -21.74 10.72
C MET A 1 5.51 -20.75 11.12
N ASP A 2 5.32 -20.55 12.43
CA ASP A 2 4.42 -19.49 12.89
C ASP A 2 5.07 -18.12 12.69
N THR A 3 4.27 -17.14 12.36
CA THR A 3 4.73 -15.74 12.27
C THR A 3 3.81 -14.83 13.08
N LEU A 4 4.29 -13.64 13.40
CA LEU A 4 3.49 -12.59 14.03
C LEU A 4 3.04 -11.59 12.96
N HIS A 5 1.78 -11.15 13.06
CA HIS A 5 1.21 -10.13 12.22
C HIS A 5 0.57 -9.04 13.07
N MET A 6 0.98 -7.81 12.85
CA MET A 6 0.35 -6.65 13.50
C MET A 6 -0.78 -6.12 12.62
N VAL A 7 -1.99 -6.08 13.17
CA VAL A 7 -3.19 -5.65 12.42
C VAL A 7 -3.08 -4.20 11.99
N GLY A 8 -3.13 -3.97 10.70
CA GLY A 8 -3.13 -2.64 10.09
C GLY A 8 -4.53 -1.99 10.05
N PRO A 9 -4.60 -0.71 9.64
CA PRO A 9 -5.88 -0.01 9.54
C PRO A 9 -6.82 -0.66 8.53
N GLY A 10 -8.00 -1.11 8.99
CA GLY A 10 -9.02 -1.72 8.14
C GLY A 10 -8.75 -3.15 7.70
N GLU A 11 -7.75 -3.82 8.25
CA GLU A 11 -7.51 -5.23 7.98
C GLU A 11 -8.58 -6.13 8.62
N THR A 12 -8.81 -7.27 7.99
CA THR A 12 -9.74 -8.32 8.45
C THR A 12 -9.03 -9.66 8.51
N LEU A 13 -9.55 -10.59 9.34
CA LEU A 13 -9.02 -11.96 9.40
C LEU A 13 -9.05 -12.67 8.05
N TRP A 14 -10.08 -12.40 7.23
CA TRP A 14 -10.17 -12.96 5.88
C TRP A 14 -8.97 -12.52 5.01
N ARG A 15 -8.65 -11.21 5.03
CA ARG A 15 -7.52 -10.67 4.28
C ARG A 15 -6.19 -11.24 4.79
N ILE A 16 -5.99 -11.25 6.11
CA ILE A 16 -4.80 -11.78 6.76
C ILE A 16 -4.63 -13.27 6.40
N GLY A 17 -5.71 -14.06 6.51
CA GLY A 17 -5.69 -15.47 6.13
C GLY A 17 -5.29 -15.69 4.67
N LYS A 18 -5.80 -14.85 3.75
CA LYS A 18 -5.40 -14.90 2.33
C LYS A 18 -3.94 -14.52 2.09
N MET A 19 -3.41 -13.55 2.85
CA MET A 19 -2.01 -13.14 2.75
C MET A 19 -1.05 -14.25 3.12
N TYR A 20 -1.37 -15.03 4.14
CA TYR A 20 -0.51 -16.09 4.69
C TYR A 20 -0.89 -17.51 4.26
N ASP A 21 -1.97 -17.65 3.49
CA ASP A 21 -2.55 -18.94 3.09
C ASP A 21 -2.96 -19.81 4.28
N VAL A 22 -3.58 -19.19 5.28
CA VAL A 22 -4.03 -19.79 6.53
C VAL A 22 -5.52 -19.59 6.70
N SER A 23 -6.23 -20.59 7.20
CA SER A 23 -7.67 -20.47 7.42
C SER A 23 -7.99 -19.45 8.53
N VAL A 24 -9.11 -18.74 8.37
CA VAL A 24 -9.59 -17.79 9.40
C VAL A 24 -9.81 -18.51 10.73
N SER A 25 -10.33 -19.75 10.69
CA SER A 25 -10.54 -20.58 11.89
C SER A 25 -9.25 -20.89 12.64
N ASP A 26 -8.16 -21.19 11.91
CA ASP A 26 -6.86 -21.46 12.53
C ASP A 26 -6.29 -20.22 13.21
N ILE A 27 -6.46 -19.05 12.58
CA ILE A 27 -6.05 -17.77 13.19
C ILE A 27 -6.87 -17.49 14.45
N ILE A 28 -8.20 -17.66 14.40
CA ILE A 28 -9.09 -17.49 15.57
C ILE A 28 -8.65 -18.40 16.72
N ASN A 29 -8.45 -19.68 16.44
CA ASN A 29 -8.09 -20.68 17.45
C ASN A 29 -6.72 -20.40 18.06
N SER A 30 -5.71 -20.07 17.23
CA SER A 30 -4.33 -19.80 17.69
C SER A 30 -4.21 -18.52 18.54
N ASN A 31 -5.17 -17.62 18.45
CA ASN A 31 -5.20 -16.35 19.18
C ASN A 31 -6.32 -16.25 20.20
N HIS A 32 -7.13 -17.30 20.38
CA HIS A 32 -8.27 -17.34 21.30
C HIS A 32 -9.21 -16.14 21.11
N LEU A 33 -9.49 -15.77 19.84
CA LEU A 33 -10.32 -14.60 19.54
C LEU A 33 -11.78 -14.85 19.88
N THR A 34 -12.33 -14.06 20.80
CA THR A 34 -13.73 -14.12 21.20
C THR A 34 -14.64 -13.27 20.32
N ASN A 35 -14.08 -12.27 19.65
CA ASN A 35 -14.78 -11.39 18.74
C ASN A 35 -13.98 -11.18 17.44
N PRO A 36 -13.99 -12.15 16.52
CA PRO A 36 -13.18 -12.14 15.31
C PRO A 36 -13.55 -11.03 14.31
N GLU A 37 -14.76 -10.49 14.39
CA GLU A 37 -15.24 -9.40 13.53
C GLU A 37 -14.66 -8.03 13.96
N ASN A 38 -14.10 -7.93 15.17
CA ASN A 38 -13.66 -6.66 15.74
C ASN A 38 -12.17 -6.67 16.08
N LEU A 39 -11.32 -6.79 15.05
CA LEU A 39 -9.88 -6.63 15.22
C LEU A 39 -9.51 -5.21 15.59
N LYS A 40 -8.60 -5.05 16.54
CA LYS A 40 -8.05 -3.73 16.91
C LYS A 40 -6.81 -3.43 16.08
N MET A 41 -6.71 -2.22 15.56
CA MET A 41 -5.46 -1.73 14.96
C MET A 41 -4.30 -1.86 15.95
N GLY A 42 -3.17 -2.37 15.50
CA GLY A 42 -2.00 -2.62 16.35
C GLY A 42 -2.09 -3.90 17.19
N GLN A 43 -3.18 -4.66 17.09
CA GLN A 43 -3.28 -5.98 17.70
C GLN A 43 -2.29 -6.93 17.04
N GLU A 44 -1.51 -7.66 17.85
CA GLU A 44 -0.63 -8.70 17.35
C GLU A 44 -1.37 -10.02 17.26
N LEU A 45 -1.26 -10.68 16.12
CA LEU A 45 -1.85 -11.98 15.84
C LEU A 45 -0.75 -13.00 15.51
N ARG A 46 -0.80 -14.16 16.15
CA ARG A 46 -0.03 -15.33 15.76
C ARG A 46 -0.70 -15.99 14.56
N ILE A 47 0.04 -16.12 13.47
CA ILE A 47 -0.41 -16.80 12.26
C ILE A 47 0.24 -18.17 12.20
N PRO A 48 -0.51 -19.24 12.46
CA PRO A 48 0.05 -20.61 12.54
C PRO A 48 0.40 -21.11 11.14
N ASN A 49 1.50 -21.82 11.01
CA ASN A 49 1.93 -22.46 9.75
C ASN A 49 1.91 -21.51 8.55
N ALA A 50 2.23 -20.24 8.77
CA ALA A 50 2.23 -19.24 7.72
C ALA A 50 3.12 -19.63 6.55
N SER A 51 2.57 -19.54 5.34
CA SER A 51 3.34 -19.63 4.10
C SER A 51 3.99 -18.28 3.76
N GLN A 52 4.73 -18.24 2.64
CA GLN A 52 5.26 -16.97 2.15
C GLN A 52 4.13 -15.97 1.92
N LEU A 53 4.34 -14.72 2.33
CA LEU A 53 3.38 -13.64 2.17
C LEU A 53 2.98 -13.46 0.70
N LYS A 54 1.68 -13.49 0.44
CA LYS A 54 1.10 -13.25 -0.90
C LYS A 54 0.47 -11.86 -0.96
N PRO A 55 0.66 -11.10 -2.05
CA PRO A 55 -0.01 -9.82 -2.20
C PRO A 55 -1.53 -10.02 -2.39
N VAL A 56 -2.33 -9.38 -1.54
CA VAL A 56 -3.80 -9.41 -1.61
C VAL A 56 -4.31 -8.00 -1.89
N VAL A 57 -4.83 -7.80 -3.10
CA VAL A 57 -5.41 -6.52 -3.54
C VAL A 57 -6.85 -6.75 -3.99
N THR A 58 -7.79 -6.26 -3.20
CA THR A 58 -9.21 -6.25 -3.58
C THR A 58 -9.47 -5.11 -4.55
N LEU A 59 -10.14 -5.39 -5.65
CA LEU A 59 -10.56 -4.39 -6.63
C LEU A 59 -12.04 -4.11 -6.49
N TYR A 60 -12.41 -2.84 -6.57
CA TYR A 60 -13.79 -2.38 -6.42
C TYR A 60 -14.28 -1.73 -7.72
N PRO A 61 -15.55 -1.91 -8.13
CA PRO A 61 -16.10 -1.18 -9.26
C PRO A 61 -16.02 0.32 -9.00
N SER A 62 -15.41 1.07 -9.92
CA SER A 62 -15.30 2.53 -9.83
C SER A 62 -14.97 3.12 -11.19
N THR A 63 -15.56 4.27 -11.50
CA THR A 63 -15.20 5.10 -12.65
C THR A 63 -14.36 6.31 -12.27
N LYS A 64 -14.09 6.46 -10.97
CA LYS A 64 -13.41 7.61 -10.37
C LYS A 64 -11.92 7.65 -10.70
N TRP A 65 -11.24 6.51 -10.67
CA TRP A 65 -9.80 6.42 -10.76
C TRP A 65 -9.30 6.61 -12.20
N LYS A 66 -8.55 7.69 -12.42
CA LYS A 66 -7.99 8.08 -13.72
C LYS A 66 -6.47 8.13 -13.73
N TYR A 67 -5.85 8.24 -12.55
CA TYR A 67 -4.41 8.40 -12.38
C TYR A 67 -3.90 7.48 -11.28
N ILE A 68 -2.60 7.20 -11.32
CA ILE A 68 -1.86 6.58 -10.21
C ILE A 68 -0.69 7.50 -9.88
N ILE A 69 -0.61 7.94 -8.63
CA ILE A 69 0.48 8.80 -8.15
C ILE A 69 1.37 8.00 -7.21
N ILE A 70 2.65 7.94 -7.56
CA ILE A 70 3.68 7.26 -6.78
C ILE A 70 4.30 8.26 -5.82
N HIS A 71 4.41 7.84 -4.56
CA HIS A 71 5.02 8.58 -3.48
C HIS A 71 6.10 7.76 -2.79
N HIS A 72 6.97 8.44 -2.06
CA HIS A 72 7.75 7.86 -0.99
C HIS A 72 7.31 8.47 0.36
N SER A 73 7.61 7.77 1.45
CA SER A 73 7.33 8.29 2.79
C SER A 73 8.31 9.42 3.21
N GLY A 74 9.49 9.44 2.61
CA GLY A 74 10.59 10.33 3.02
C GLY A 74 11.20 9.93 4.37
N THR A 75 10.89 8.73 4.87
CA THR A 75 11.36 8.17 6.14
C THR A 75 11.98 6.80 5.90
N GLU A 76 12.96 6.39 6.71
CA GLU A 76 13.60 5.08 6.60
C GLU A 76 12.66 3.95 7.02
N GLU A 77 11.72 4.24 7.91
CA GLU A 77 10.76 3.28 8.46
C GLU A 77 9.33 3.79 8.31
N GLY A 78 8.39 2.87 8.34
CA GLY A 78 6.97 3.19 8.29
C GLY A 78 6.09 1.97 8.03
N SER A 79 4.81 2.17 8.16
CA SER A 79 3.74 1.24 7.78
C SER A 79 2.43 2.01 7.63
N ALA A 80 1.40 1.39 7.06
CA ALA A 80 0.08 2.02 7.01
C ALA A 80 -0.43 2.40 8.41
N LEU A 81 -0.16 1.58 9.43
CA LEU A 81 -0.54 1.87 10.82
C LEU A 81 0.16 3.11 11.37
N GLN A 82 1.50 3.19 11.22
CA GLN A 82 2.29 4.31 11.70
C GLN A 82 1.90 5.63 11.00
N PHE A 83 1.70 5.58 9.68
CA PHE A 83 1.23 6.74 8.92
C PHE A 83 -0.19 7.13 9.31
N HIS A 84 -1.06 6.16 9.59
CA HIS A 84 -2.42 6.42 10.05
C HIS A 84 -2.41 7.20 11.38
N GLN A 85 -1.65 6.73 12.36
CA GLN A 85 -1.49 7.40 13.66
C GLN A 85 -0.85 8.79 13.51
N SER A 86 0.23 8.89 12.73
CA SER A 86 0.92 10.17 12.47
C SER A 86 0.01 11.21 11.81
N HIS A 87 -0.80 10.79 10.84
CA HIS A 87 -1.71 11.70 10.15
C HIS A 87 -2.90 12.12 11.03
N LEU A 88 -3.44 11.22 11.86
CA LEU A 88 -4.42 11.58 12.89
C LEU A 88 -3.87 12.63 13.85
N ASN A 89 -2.63 12.45 14.33
CA ASN A 89 -1.96 13.40 15.22
C ASN A 89 -1.72 14.77 14.57
N LYS A 90 -1.66 14.83 13.24
CA LYS A 90 -1.61 16.09 12.46
C LYS A 90 -2.98 16.72 12.21
N GLY A 91 -4.06 16.14 12.78
CA GLY A 91 -5.42 16.63 12.62
C GLY A 91 -6.12 16.16 11.33
N TRP A 92 -5.63 15.12 10.69
CA TRP A 92 -6.28 14.52 9.50
C TRP A 92 -7.34 13.51 9.95
N ASP A 93 -8.60 13.89 9.92
CA ASP A 93 -9.72 13.12 10.49
C ASP A 93 -9.80 11.66 10.01
N LYS A 94 -9.34 11.38 8.78
CA LYS A 94 -9.38 10.05 8.18
C LYS A 94 -8.03 9.31 8.24
N GLY A 95 -7.04 9.84 8.94
CA GLY A 95 -5.72 9.25 9.12
C GLY A 95 -4.92 9.16 7.80
N VAL A 96 -4.33 7.98 7.52
CA VAL A 96 -3.42 7.79 6.37
C VAL A 96 -3.98 8.33 5.06
N GLY A 97 -3.20 9.15 4.35
CA GLY A 97 -3.64 9.84 3.14
C GLY A 97 -3.56 9.02 1.86
N TYR A 98 -2.75 7.95 1.85
CA TYR A 98 -2.54 7.07 0.69
C TYR A 98 -3.60 5.99 0.62
N HIS A 99 -3.80 5.42 -0.58
CA HIS A 99 -4.66 4.26 -0.80
C HIS A 99 -3.94 2.95 -0.53
N PHE A 100 -2.64 2.92 -0.84
CA PHE A 100 -1.75 1.77 -0.59
C PHE A 100 -0.43 2.23 0.02
N VAL A 101 0.15 1.36 0.85
CA VAL A 101 1.52 1.47 1.33
C VAL A 101 2.27 0.21 0.92
N ILE A 102 3.49 0.36 0.42
CA ILE A 102 4.41 -0.75 0.13
C ILE A 102 5.57 -0.65 1.12
N ASP A 103 5.65 -1.63 1.99
CA ASP A 103 6.56 -1.61 3.12
C ASP A 103 8.01 -1.94 2.72
N THR A 104 8.91 -1.62 3.60
CA THR A 104 10.31 -2.09 3.61
C THR A 104 10.53 -3.04 4.79
N ASN A 105 11.71 -3.68 4.85
CA ASN A 105 12.03 -4.67 5.87
C ASN A 105 12.34 -4.01 7.23
N HIS A 106 11.39 -3.25 7.73
CA HIS A 106 11.47 -2.60 9.05
C HIS A 106 10.23 -2.90 9.88
N SER A 107 10.39 -2.91 11.20
CA SER A 107 9.31 -3.20 12.15
C SER A 107 8.73 -4.60 11.94
N SER A 108 7.43 -4.78 12.05
CA SER A 108 6.71 -6.04 11.89
C SER A 108 6.27 -6.31 10.44
N ARG A 109 6.83 -5.61 9.44
CA ARG A 109 6.47 -5.73 8.03
C ARG A 109 7.56 -6.41 7.22
N GLN A 110 7.13 -7.09 6.16
CA GLN A 110 8.05 -7.70 5.20
C GLN A 110 8.34 -6.71 4.08
N ASP A 111 9.57 -6.74 3.58
CA ASP A 111 9.96 -5.96 2.41
C ASP A 111 9.06 -6.26 1.22
N GLY A 112 8.48 -5.22 0.62
CA GLY A 112 7.53 -5.31 -0.48
C GLY A 112 6.10 -5.70 -0.06
N GLN A 113 5.77 -5.79 1.21
CA GLN A 113 4.40 -6.05 1.65
C GLN A 113 3.47 -4.93 1.20
N ILE A 114 2.33 -5.28 0.59
CA ILE A 114 1.31 -4.31 0.14
C ILE A 114 0.22 -4.20 1.20
N GLU A 115 0.08 -3.02 1.79
CA GLU A 115 -1.01 -2.69 2.70
C GLU A 115 -2.09 -1.86 1.98
N SER A 116 -3.35 -2.32 2.01
CA SER A 116 -4.50 -1.49 1.61
C SER A 116 -4.98 -0.67 2.80
N THR A 117 -5.20 0.61 2.60
CA THR A 117 -5.65 1.51 3.67
C THR A 117 -7.18 1.60 3.72
N PRO A 118 -7.76 2.20 4.79
CA PRO A 118 -9.20 2.48 4.85
C PRO A 118 -9.72 3.30 3.66
N ARG A 119 -8.91 4.22 3.09
CA ARG A 119 -9.32 5.00 1.92
C ARG A 119 -9.53 4.12 0.70
N TRP A 120 -8.68 3.11 0.49
CA TRP A 120 -8.88 2.14 -0.57
C TRP A 120 -10.10 1.27 -0.32
N ILE A 121 -10.22 0.73 0.89
CA ILE A 121 -11.32 -0.19 1.26
C ILE A 121 -12.69 0.49 1.11
N LYS A 122 -12.78 1.76 1.48
CA LYS A 122 -14.02 2.56 1.41
C LYS A 122 -14.17 3.35 0.11
N GLN A 123 -13.18 3.25 -0.82
CA GLN A 123 -13.15 4.02 -2.07
C GLN A 123 -13.27 5.53 -1.86
N GLU A 124 -12.62 6.03 -0.81
CA GLU A 124 -12.60 7.45 -0.45
C GLU A 124 -11.52 8.23 -1.23
N ASP A 125 -11.64 9.55 -1.23
CA ASP A 125 -10.62 10.45 -1.75
C ASP A 125 -9.33 10.33 -0.95
N GLY A 126 -8.20 10.43 -1.62
CA GLY A 126 -6.91 10.52 -0.97
C GLY A 126 -6.70 11.84 -0.23
N ALA A 127 -5.60 11.90 0.53
CA ALA A 127 -5.02 13.13 1.05
C ALA A 127 -3.50 13.06 0.82
N HIS A 128 -3.10 12.80 -0.44
CA HIS A 128 -1.72 12.53 -0.82
C HIS A 128 -1.18 13.50 -1.88
N CYS A 129 -2.06 14.09 -2.70
CA CYS A 129 -1.68 15.05 -3.71
C CYS A 129 -2.82 16.05 -3.95
N LYS A 130 -2.70 17.26 -3.38
CA LYS A 130 -3.72 18.29 -3.51
C LYS A 130 -3.69 18.97 -4.90
N ALA A 131 -2.53 18.98 -5.55
CA ALA A 131 -2.35 19.60 -6.85
C ALA A 131 -3.23 18.92 -7.90
N ASP A 132 -3.76 19.70 -8.84
CA ASP A 132 -4.57 19.24 -9.97
C ASP A 132 -5.68 18.24 -9.60
N ASP A 133 -6.33 18.44 -8.45
CA ASP A 133 -7.42 17.58 -7.94
C ASP A 133 -7.08 16.08 -7.86
N MET A 134 -5.79 15.73 -7.71
CA MET A 134 -5.36 14.34 -7.71
C MET A 134 -5.83 13.55 -6.48
N ASN A 135 -6.15 14.21 -5.37
CA ASN A 135 -6.77 13.53 -4.22
C ASN A 135 -8.08 12.83 -4.59
N THR A 136 -8.87 13.43 -5.50
CA THR A 136 -10.20 12.93 -5.88
C THR A 136 -10.13 11.86 -6.97
N ARG A 137 -9.21 11.97 -7.92
CA ARG A 137 -9.19 11.15 -9.14
C ARG A 137 -7.99 10.22 -9.28
N ALA A 138 -7.03 10.29 -8.36
CA ALA A 138 -5.84 9.45 -8.41
C ALA A 138 -5.76 8.47 -7.25
N ILE A 139 -5.25 7.27 -7.55
CA ILE A 139 -4.85 6.28 -6.55
C ILE A 139 -3.45 6.65 -6.07
N GLY A 140 -3.29 6.97 -4.79
CA GLY A 140 -1.99 7.23 -4.18
C GLY A 140 -1.34 5.97 -3.64
N ILE A 141 -0.12 5.67 -4.09
CA ILE A 141 0.70 4.55 -3.62
C ILE A 141 1.96 5.12 -2.99
N CYS A 142 2.21 4.80 -1.73
CA CYS A 142 3.40 5.24 -1.00
C CYS A 142 4.34 4.06 -0.76
N LEU A 143 5.58 4.17 -1.21
CA LEU A 143 6.65 3.25 -0.83
C LEU A 143 7.34 3.80 0.43
N VAL A 144 7.55 2.93 1.42
CA VAL A 144 8.32 3.29 2.62
C VAL A 144 9.79 3.39 2.24
N GLY A 145 10.39 4.54 2.49
CA GLY A 145 11.79 4.83 2.17
C GLY A 145 12.02 6.31 1.86
N ASN A 146 13.28 6.72 1.84
CA ASN A 146 13.70 8.05 1.40
C ASN A 146 14.51 7.94 0.10
N PHE A 147 13.85 7.97 -1.03
CA PHE A 147 14.48 7.79 -2.35
C PHE A 147 15.13 9.08 -2.90
N ASP A 148 15.42 10.05 -2.06
CA ASP A 148 16.44 11.06 -2.32
C ASP A 148 17.84 10.54 -1.95
N SER A 149 17.94 9.64 -0.96
CA SER A 149 19.18 9.06 -0.44
C SER A 149 19.33 7.56 -0.70
N GLU A 150 18.25 6.81 -0.68
CA GLU A 150 18.21 5.36 -0.77
C GLU A 150 17.75 4.86 -2.15
N ARG A 151 17.80 3.56 -2.35
CA ARG A 151 17.25 2.88 -3.52
C ARG A 151 15.99 2.13 -3.14
N VAL A 152 15.03 2.05 -4.06
CA VAL A 152 13.90 1.13 -3.96
C VAL A 152 14.43 -0.31 -3.91
N SER A 153 13.95 -1.11 -2.97
CA SER A 153 14.35 -2.53 -2.91
C SER A 153 13.75 -3.31 -4.08
N GLU A 154 14.37 -4.46 -4.40
CA GLU A 154 13.85 -5.33 -5.46
C GLU A 154 12.41 -5.78 -5.17
N LYS A 155 12.12 -6.14 -3.92
CA LYS A 155 10.77 -6.59 -3.51
C LYS A 155 9.74 -5.46 -3.54
N GLN A 156 10.14 -4.24 -3.14
CA GLN A 156 9.27 -3.07 -3.32
C GLN A 156 8.96 -2.81 -4.79
N MET A 157 9.97 -2.93 -5.66
CA MET A 157 9.79 -2.75 -7.10
C MET A 157 8.87 -3.82 -7.71
N GLU A 158 9.06 -5.08 -7.37
CA GLU A 158 8.18 -6.18 -7.81
C GLU A 158 6.74 -5.93 -7.38
N SER A 159 6.54 -5.54 -6.13
CA SER A 159 5.22 -5.24 -5.56
C SER A 159 4.58 -4.01 -6.19
N LEU A 160 5.36 -2.97 -6.47
CA LEU A 160 4.87 -1.78 -7.17
C LEU A 160 4.41 -2.11 -8.59
N VAL A 161 5.22 -2.85 -9.36
CA VAL A 161 4.87 -3.28 -10.72
C VAL A 161 3.59 -4.12 -10.69
N PHE A 162 3.52 -5.11 -9.80
CA PHE A 162 2.32 -5.94 -9.63
C PHE A 162 1.08 -5.11 -9.31
N LEU A 163 1.16 -4.23 -8.32
CA LEU A 163 0.02 -3.41 -7.87
C LEU A 163 -0.45 -2.45 -8.97
N VAL A 164 0.50 -1.74 -9.58
CA VAL A 164 0.19 -0.76 -10.63
C VAL A 164 -0.38 -1.46 -11.88
N ASP A 165 0.18 -2.59 -12.32
CA ASP A 165 -0.36 -3.31 -13.48
C ASP A 165 -1.79 -3.80 -13.21
N LYS A 166 -2.04 -4.34 -12.02
CA LYS A 166 -3.38 -4.78 -11.61
C LYS A 166 -4.40 -3.64 -11.60
N LEU A 167 -4.05 -2.51 -11.01
CA LEU A 167 -4.91 -1.32 -10.91
C LEU A 167 -5.17 -0.70 -12.28
N ARG A 168 -4.11 -0.45 -13.06
CA ARG A 168 -4.25 0.21 -14.37
C ARG A 168 -5.07 -0.61 -15.36
N ARG A 169 -4.93 -1.95 -15.36
CA ARG A 169 -5.75 -2.82 -16.22
C ARG A 169 -7.22 -2.77 -15.82
N HIS A 170 -7.50 -2.86 -14.52
CA HIS A 170 -8.87 -2.87 -14.02
C HIS A 170 -9.60 -1.55 -14.28
N TYR A 171 -8.93 -0.41 -14.01
CA TYR A 171 -9.53 0.93 -14.18
C TYR A 171 -9.24 1.56 -15.55
N LYS A 172 -8.56 0.85 -16.44
CA LYS A 172 -8.17 1.33 -17.78
C LYS A 172 -7.35 2.62 -17.72
N ILE A 173 -6.41 2.69 -16.75
CA ILE A 173 -5.53 3.85 -16.59
C ILE A 173 -4.36 3.71 -17.57
N PRO A 174 -4.15 4.68 -18.49
CA PRO A 174 -3.05 4.64 -19.45
C PRO A 174 -1.70 4.87 -18.75
N LEU A 175 -0.61 4.38 -19.34
CA LEU A 175 0.75 4.56 -18.78
C LEU A 175 1.12 6.04 -18.56
N SER A 176 0.65 6.93 -19.43
CA SER A 176 0.85 8.39 -19.32
C SER A 176 0.16 9.03 -18.09
N HIS A 177 -0.71 8.30 -17.41
CA HIS A 177 -1.41 8.74 -16.20
C HIS A 177 -0.81 8.10 -14.93
N ILE A 178 0.38 7.51 -15.03
CA ILE A 178 1.17 6.97 -13.92
C ILE A 178 2.38 7.87 -13.77
N MET A 179 2.49 8.57 -12.65
CA MET A 179 3.51 9.58 -12.43
C MET A 179 3.88 9.74 -10.96
N GLY A 180 4.99 10.41 -10.69
CA GLY A 180 5.37 10.81 -9.34
C GLY A 180 4.60 12.03 -8.86
N HIS A 181 4.53 12.19 -7.54
CA HIS A 181 3.89 13.38 -6.96
C HIS A 181 4.50 14.69 -7.49
N GLY A 182 5.83 14.74 -7.60
CA GLY A 182 6.54 15.92 -8.11
C GLY A 182 6.32 16.23 -9.59
N GLU A 183 5.75 15.29 -10.36
CA GLU A 183 5.44 15.48 -11.79
C GLU A 183 4.02 16.03 -12.01
N VAL A 184 3.21 16.07 -10.94
CA VAL A 184 1.85 16.64 -11.04
C VAL A 184 1.92 18.15 -11.17
N SER A 185 1.19 18.71 -12.14
CA SER A 185 1.15 20.16 -12.37
C SER A 185 0.70 20.90 -11.11
N GLY A 186 1.49 21.88 -10.68
CA GLY A 186 1.23 22.65 -9.45
C GLY A 186 1.74 21.99 -8.15
N ALA A 187 2.35 20.80 -8.22
CA ALA A 187 3.05 20.23 -7.07
C ALA A 187 4.45 20.87 -6.91
N SER A 188 4.86 21.05 -5.64
CA SER A 188 6.19 21.58 -5.28
C SER A 188 6.90 20.58 -4.38
N THR A 189 7.37 19.47 -4.95
CA THR A 189 8.03 18.39 -4.22
C THR A 189 8.93 17.59 -5.16
N HIS A 190 9.91 16.87 -4.60
CA HIS A 190 10.73 15.89 -5.32
C HIS A 190 10.21 14.44 -5.18
N CYS A 191 9.08 14.25 -4.47
CA CYS A 191 8.48 12.93 -4.25
C CYS A 191 8.14 12.25 -5.60
N PRO A 192 8.49 10.99 -5.81
CA PRO A 192 8.99 9.98 -4.85
C PRO A 192 10.51 9.98 -4.62
N GLY A 193 11.23 11.05 -4.95
CA GLY A 193 12.65 11.19 -4.71
C GLY A 193 13.51 11.02 -5.97
N LYS A 194 14.68 11.67 -5.98
CA LYS A 194 15.58 11.76 -7.15
C LYS A 194 16.16 10.43 -7.60
N LYS A 195 16.28 9.46 -6.69
CA LYS A 195 16.82 8.13 -6.97
C LYS A 195 15.74 7.10 -7.28
N PHE A 196 14.45 7.51 -7.39
CA PHE A 196 13.41 6.59 -7.81
C PHE A 196 13.68 6.12 -9.25
N PRO A 197 13.77 4.81 -9.52
CA PRO A 197 14.24 4.28 -10.79
C PRO A 197 13.10 4.20 -11.83
N TRP A 198 12.64 5.35 -12.31
CA TRP A 198 11.51 5.47 -13.24
C TRP A 198 11.64 4.61 -14.50
N ARG A 199 12.82 4.61 -15.14
CA ARG A 199 13.06 3.83 -16.36
C ARG A 199 12.84 2.35 -16.10
N GLU A 200 13.48 1.83 -15.06
CA GLU A 200 13.35 0.43 -14.68
C GLU A 200 11.90 0.06 -14.35
N PHE A 201 11.20 0.89 -13.57
CA PHE A 201 9.79 0.68 -13.23
C PHE A 201 8.92 0.60 -14.49
N LEU A 202 9.05 1.56 -15.41
CA LEU A 202 8.25 1.60 -16.64
C LEU A 202 8.56 0.42 -17.57
N ASP A 203 9.84 0.04 -17.73
CA ASP A 203 10.26 -1.10 -18.54
C ASP A 203 9.66 -2.42 -17.99
N ARG A 204 9.70 -2.61 -16.67
CA ARG A 204 9.08 -3.78 -16.00
C ARG A 204 7.56 -3.77 -16.16
N LEU A 205 6.92 -2.60 -16.01
CA LEU A 205 5.47 -2.46 -16.15
C LEU A 205 4.98 -2.75 -17.57
N GLN A 206 5.73 -2.32 -18.59
CA GLN A 206 5.45 -2.66 -20.01
C GLN A 206 5.62 -4.14 -20.27
N SER A 207 6.66 -4.76 -19.74
CA SER A 207 6.92 -6.19 -19.86
C SER A 207 5.83 -7.04 -19.19
N ALA A 208 5.29 -6.61 -18.06
CA ALA A 208 4.17 -7.25 -17.39
C ALA A 208 2.88 -7.18 -18.23
N ALA A 209 2.71 -6.11 -19.01
CA ALA A 209 1.55 -5.91 -19.88
C ALA A 209 1.48 -6.87 -21.06
N SER A 210 2.60 -7.45 -21.44
CA SER A 210 2.72 -8.35 -22.62
C SER A 210 2.47 -9.82 -22.28
N LYS A 211 2.24 -10.14 -21.02
CA LYS A 211 1.89 -11.46 -20.50
C LYS A 211 0.41 -11.56 -20.15
#